data_5fa137916eee1ccd837aab6eac31f5e2
#
_entry.id   5fa137916eee1ccd837aab6eac31f5e2
#
_cell.length_a   1.000
_cell.length_b   1.000
_cell.length_c   1.000
_cell.angle_alpha   90.00
_cell.angle_beta   90.00
_cell.angle_gamma   90.00
#
_symmetry.space_group_name_H-M   'P 1'
#
loop_
_entity.id
_entity.type
_entity.pdbx_description
1 polymer ?
#
loop_
_entity_poly.entity_id
_entity_poly.type
_entity_poly.pdbx_seq_one_letter_code
_entity_poly.pdbx_strand_id
1 'polypeptide(L)'
;MQLRFLGPAHTEGDLIAHVPDCGVVFTGDLLFIESTPVLWFGPLGNWIDALNHLISLDAAVYLPGHGPQCGVAEIRELREYWLWVDAAGREQYKAGVGSATAARNMLSSTEFRRFAHWDSPERLVLSMSTLYRLWHGEPAAPPTLARRAKAFADAGSLLRAGGPTGVRLRRGYGR
;
A
#
# COMPACT_ATOMS: atom_id res chain seq x y z
N MET A 1 5.82 -7.58 -26.16
CA MET A 1 5.33 -7.62 -24.76
C MET A 1 6.31 -8.43 -23.93
N GLN A 2 6.67 -7.94 -22.75
CA GLN A 2 7.61 -8.57 -21.81
C GLN A 2 6.89 -8.78 -20.47
N LEU A 3 6.89 -10.00 -19.96
CA LEU A 3 6.42 -10.30 -18.61
C LEU A 3 7.61 -10.31 -17.66
N ARG A 4 7.49 -9.65 -16.52
CA ARG A 4 8.53 -9.58 -15.51
C ARG A 4 7.96 -9.74 -14.12
N PHE A 5 8.48 -10.74 -13.40
CA PHE A 5 8.25 -10.91 -11.97
C PHE A 5 9.14 -9.92 -11.21
N LEU A 6 8.54 -9.12 -10.34
CA LEU A 6 9.25 -8.12 -9.53
C LEU A 6 9.39 -8.51 -8.06
N GLY A 7 9.19 -9.79 -7.78
CA GLY A 7 9.28 -10.35 -6.44
C GLY A 7 7.96 -10.27 -5.68
N PRO A 8 7.87 -10.97 -4.53
CA PRO A 8 6.72 -10.85 -3.67
C PRO A 8 6.68 -9.45 -3.02
N ALA A 9 5.52 -8.81 -3.07
CA ALA A 9 5.27 -7.47 -2.53
C ALA A 9 3.85 -7.38 -1.98
N HIS A 10 2.86 -6.95 -2.79
CA HIS A 10 1.44 -7.00 -2.43
C HIS A 10 1.02 -8.46 -2.16
N THR A 11 1.37 -9.36 -3.07
CA THR A 11 1.22 -10.81 -2.95
C THR A 11 2.56 -11.52 -3.22
N GLU A 12 2.54 -12.85 -3.30
CA GLU A 12 3.72 -13.64 -3.65
C GLU A 12 4.02 -13.67 -5.16
N GLY A 13 3.04 -13.32 -5.99
CA GLY A 13 3.07 -13.51 -7.45
C GLY A 13 3.03 -12.21 -8.26
N ASP A 14 3.47 -11.09 -7.73
CA ASP A 14 3.37 -9.79 -8.39
C ASP A 14 4.26 -9.70 -9.63
N LEU A 15 3.63 -9.53 -10.78
CA LEU A 15 4.30 -9.38 -12.06
C LEU A 15 3.76 -8.18 -12.84
N ILE A 16 4.56 -7.69 -13.77
CA ILE A 16 4.15 -6.66 -14.73
C ILE A 16 4.15 -7.19 -16.15
N ALA A 17 3.34 -6.57 -17.02
CA ALA A 17 3.41 -6.76 -18.46
C ALA A 17 3.80 -5.42 -19.12
N HIS A 18 5.02 -5.36 -19.64
CA HIS A 18 5.55 -4.20 -20.34
C HIS A 18 5.41 -4.37 -21.85
N VAL A 19 4.86 -3.36 -22.52
CA VAL A 19 4.72 -3.27 -23.98
C VAL A 19 5.56 -2.09 -24.48
N PRO A 20 6.89 -2.27 -24.66
CA PRO A 20 7.81 -1.16 -24.98
C PRO A 20 7.41 -0.38 -26.22
N ASP A 21 6.97 -1.07 -27.27
CA ASP A 21 6.59 -0.45 -28.56
C ASP A 21 5.43 0.54 -28.44
N CYS A 22 4.60 0.38 -27.38
CA CYS A 22 3.47 1.27 -27.08
C CYS A 22 3.75 2.20 -25.89
N GLY A 23 4.87 2.03 -25.18
CA GLY A 23 5.16 2.76 -23.97
C GLY A 23 4.18 2.49 -22.83
N VAL A 24 3.60 1.27 -22.74
CA VAL A 24 2.57 0.91 -21.77
C VAL A 24 3.06 -0.18 -20.84
N VAL A 25 2.76 -0.02 -19.55
CA VAL A 25 3.04 -1.03 -18.51
C VAL A 25 1.76 -1.34 -17.73
N PHE A 26 1.36 -2.61 -17.72
CA PHE A 26 0.33 -3.13 -16.83
C PHE A 26 1.00 -3.61 -15.56
N THR A 27 0.62 -3.08 -14.42
CA THR A 27 1.36 -3.28 -13.17
C THR A 27 0.64 -4.17 -12.15
N GLY A 28 -0.63 -4.49 -12.40
CA GLY A 28 -1.43 -5.16 -11.39
C GLY A 28 -1.40 -4.40 -10.05
N ASP A 29 -1.48 -5.12 -8.96
CA ASP A 29 -1.57 -4.56 -7.61
C ASP A 29 -0.21 -4.09 -7.03
N LEU A 30 0.80 -3.92 -7.88
CA LEU A 30 1.98 -3.12 -7.52
C LEU A 30 1.68 -1.61 -7.51
N LEU A 31 0.64 -1.15 -8.23
CA LEU A 31 0.19 0.24 -8.19
C LEU A 31 -1.25 0.37 -7.68
N PHE A 32 -1.39 1.21 -6.66
CA PHE A 32 -2.63 1.74 -6.11
C PHE A 32 -2.56 3.26 -6.28
N ILE A 33 -3.36 3.80 -7.18
CA ILE A 33 -3.37 5.23 -7.48
C ILE A 33 -4.62 5.86 -6.87
N GLU A 34 -4.45 6.96 -6.15
CA GLU A 34 -5.51 7.62 -5.37
C GLU A 34 -6.19 6.69 -4.34
N SER A 35 -5.53 5.61 -3.97
CA SER A 35 -6.07 4.60 -3.06
C SER A 35 -4.98 4.04 -2.16
N THR A 36 -5.28 3.88 -0.87
CA THR A 36 -4.32 3.33 0.09
C THR A 36 -4.00 1.87 -0.22
N PRO A 37 -2.73 1.52 -0.44
CA PRO A 37 -2.33 0.16 -0.77
C PRO A 37 -2.39 -0.76 0.46
N VAL A 38 -2.46 -2.08 0.20
CA VAL A 38 -2.42 -3.12 1.24
C VAL A 38 -1.21 -4.02 1.04
N LEU A 39 -0.39 -4.17 2.05
CA LEU A 39 0.70 -5.14 2.08
C LEU A 39 0.20 -6.46 2.67
N TRP A 40 -0.07 -7.45 1.82
CA TRP A 40 -0.50 -8.78 2.28
C TRP A 40 0.66 -9.72 2.56
N PHE A 41 1.70 -9.67 1.74
CA PHE A 41 2.79 -10.64 1.77
C PHE A 41 4.10 -10.01 2.26
N GLY A 42 4.65 -9.04 1.55
CA GLY A 42 5.95 -8.42 1.82
C GLY A 42 7.13 -9.24 1.24
N PRO A 43 8.38 -8.89 1.54
CA PRO A 43 8.76 -7.74 2.37
C PRO A 43 8.51 -6.40 1.67
N LEU A 44 8.34 -5.33 2.45
CA LEU A 44 8.08 -3.99 1.90
C LEU A 44 9.24 -3.49 1.01
N GLY A 45 10.48 -3.87 1.32
CA GLY A 45 11.65 -3.53 0.50
C GLY A 45 11.48 -3.95 -0.95
N ASN A 46 10.98 -5.14 -1.21
CA ASN A 46 10.72 -5.61 -2.59
C ASN A 46 9.69 -4.72 -3.31
N TRP A 47 8.66 -4.24 -2.61
CA TRP A 47 7.70 -3.33 -3.22
C TRP A 47 8.34 -1.98 -3.60
N ILE A 48 9.17 -1.44 -2.70
CA ILE A 48 9.93 -0.21 -2.97
C ILE A 48 10.86 -0.41 -4.18
N ASP A 49 11.54 -1.56 -4.28
CA ASP A 49 12.40 -1.90 -5.41
C ASP A 49 11.61 -2.06 -6.71
N ALA A 50 10.41 -2.67 -6.64
CA ALA A 50 9.50 -2.76 -7.78
C ALA A 50 9.07 -1.37 -8.27
N LEU A 51 8.73 -0.45 -7.36
CA LEU A 51 8.39 0.94 -7.71
C LEU A 51 9.59 1.68 -8.31
N ASN A 52 10.80 1.49 -7.79
CA ASN A 52 12.01 2.06 -8.37
C ASN A 52 12.24 1.52 -9.80
N HIS A 53 12.00 0.22 -10.01
CA HIS A 53 12.08 -0.37 -11.34
C HIS A 53 11.05 0.23 -12.29
N LEU A 54 9.78 0.36 -11.88
CA LEU A 54 8.73 1.00 -12.69
C LEU A 54 9.11 2.43 -13.06
N ILE A 55 9.61 3.22 -12.11
CA ILE A 55 10.09 4.59 -12.36
C ILE A 55 11.21 4.59 -13.42
N SER A 56 12.11 3.60 -13.39
CA SER A 56 13.25 3.51 -14.33
C SER A 56 12.86 3.13 -15.77
N LEU A 57 11.65 2.55 -15.95
CA LEU A 57 11.15 2.22 -17.30
C LEU A 57 10.78 3.46 -18.09
N ASP A 58 10.44 4.56 -17.42
CA ASP A 58 10.04 5.85 -18.01
C ASP A 58 8.99 5.68 -19.12
N ALA A 59 8.03 4.76 -18.89
CA ALA A 59 6.97 4.47 -19.85
C ALA A 59 5.97 5.62 -19.92
N ALA A 60 5.30 5.75 -21.08
CA ALA A 60 4.34 6.81 -21.30
C ALA A 60 3.07 6.68 -20.42
N VAL A 61 2.66 5.43 -20.15
CA VAL A 61 1.43 5.13 -19.39
C VAL A 61 1.63 3.88 -18.54
N TYR A 62 1.17 3.95 -17.29
CA TYR A 62 1.04 2.83 -16.38
C TYR A 62 -0.43 2.55 -16.08
N LEU A 63 -0.82 1.27 -16.18
CA LEU A 63 -2.16 0.80 -15.90
C LEU A 63 -2.14 0.03 -14.57
N PRO A 64 -2.62 0.65 -13.47
CA PRO A 64 -2.60 0.06 -12.14
C PRO A 64 -3.68 -1.00 -11.96
N GLY A 65 -3.53 -1.83 -10.91
CA GLY A 65 -4.61 -2.71 -10.44
C GLY A 65 -5.75 -1.93 -9.76
N HIS A 66 -5.42 -0.78 -9.17
CA HIS A 66 -6.38 0.10 -8.49
C HIS A 66 -6.16 1.56 -8.85
N GLY A 67 -7.25 2.26 -9.17
CA GLY A 67 -7.25 3.68 -9.51
C GLY A 67 -7.09 3.97 -11.01
N PRO A 68 -6.93 5.24 -11.39
CA PRO A 68 -6.78 5.65 -12.77
C PRO A 68 -5.41 5.29 -13.36
N GLN A 69 -5.30 5.29 -14.68
CA GLN A 69 -3.99 5.26 -15.34
C GLN A 69 -3.12 6.43 -14.85
N CYS A 70 -1.80 6.21 -14.82
CA CYS A 70 -0.89 7.18 -14.23
C CYS A 70 0.44 7.29 -14.99
N GLY A 71 1.27 8.22 -14.54
CA GLY A 71 2.65 8.40 -14.94
C GLY A 71 3.63 8.12 -13.81
N VAL A 72 4.88 8.52 -14.01
CA VAL A 72 5.97 8.34 -13.03
C VAL A 72 5.75 9.18 -11.76
N ALA A 73 5.02 10.30 -11.84
CA ALA A 73 4.78 11.17 -10.69
C ALA A 73 3.99 10.45 -9.60
N GLU A 74 2.90 9.79 -9.96
CA GLU A 74 2.04 9.06 -9.04
C GLU A 74 2.76 7.82 -8.46
N ILE A 75 3.63 7.17 -9.26
CA ILE A 75 4.47 6.07 -8.77
C ILE A 75 5.46 6.56 -7.70
N ARG A 76 6.04 7.76 -7.89
CA ARG A 76 6.90 8.39 -6.89
C ARG A 76 6.14 8.72 -5.62
N GLU A 77 4.90 9.20 -5.71
CA GLU A 77 4.06 9.48 -4.55
C GLU A 77 3.74 8.19 -3.77
N LEU A 78 3.41 7.09 -4.46
CA LEU A 78 3.19 5.78 -3.83
C LEU A 78 4.46 5.27 -3.14
N ARG A 79 5.63 5.47 -3.75
CA ARG A 79 6.92 5.12 -3.13
C ARG A 79 7.16 5.93 -1.86
N GLU A 80 6.91 7.25 -1.89
CA GLU A 80 7.04 8.11 -0.71
C GLU A 80 6.09 7.71 0.41
N TYR A 81 4.87 7.27 0.07
CA TYR A 81 3.95 6.70 1.04
C TYR A 81 4.55 5.47 1.75
N TRP A 82 5.12 4.51 1.00
CA TRP A 82 5.71 3.33 1.59
C TRP A 82 6.96 3.62 2.43
N LEU A 83 7.79 4.57 2.01
CA LEU A 83 8.94 5.03 2.80
C LEU A 83 8.49 5.66 4.11
N TRP A 84 7.45 6.48 4.08
CA TRP A 84 6.84 7.06 5.28
C TRP A 84 6.24 5.97 6.17
N VAL A 85 5.52 5.00 5.63
CA VAL A 85 4.94 3.89 6.40
C VAL A 85 6.02 3.08 7.10
N ASP A 86 7.13 2.76 6.42
CA ASP A 86 8.25 2.02 7.05
C ASP A 86 8.87 2.84 8.19
N ALA A 87 9.19 4.10 7.95
CA ALA A 87 9.85 4.96 8.94
C ALA A 87 8.96 5.19 10.18
N ALA A 88 7.77 5.75 10.00
CA ALA A 88 6.85 6.06 11.09
C ALA A 88 6.35 4.80 11.80
N GLY A 89 6.10 3.73 11.03
CA GLY A 89 5.68 2.44 11.59
C GLY A 89 6.74 1.80 12.48
N ARG A 90 8.02 1.85 12.07
CA ARG A 90 9.14 1.35 12.89
C ARG A 90 9.33 2.13 14.20
N GLU A 91 9.07 3.43 14.20
CA GLU A 91 9.09 4.23 15.43
C GLU A 91 8.02 3.73 16.41
N GLN A 92 6.79 3.54 15.94
CA GLN A 92 5.69 2.99 16.74
C GLN A 92 6.02 1.58 17.27
N TYR A 93 6.59 0.73 16.40
CA TYR A 93 7.00 -0.63 16.76
C TYR A 93 8.06 -0.64 17.86
N LYS A 94 9.12 0.17 17.73
CA LYS A 94 10.18 0.31 18.74
C LYS A 94 9.66 0.86 20.06
N ALA A 95 8.63 1.70 20.02
CA ALA A 95 7.95 2.23 21.20
C ALA A 95 6.99 1.21 21.87
N GLY A 96 6.89 -0.03 21.35
CA GLY A 96 6.00 -1.06 21.88
C GLY A 96 4.51 -0.83 21.62
N VAL A 97 4.16 0.08 20.73
CA VAL A 97 2.76 0.36 20.37
C VAL A 97 2.22 -0.77 19.49
N GLY A 98 1.02 -1.28 19.78
CA GLY A 98 0.40 -2.34 18.96
C GLY A 98 0.03 -1.85 17.56
N SER A 99 0.08 -2.74 16.53
CA SER A 99 -0.04 -2.40 15.11
C SER A 99 -1.29 -1.59 14.75
N ALA A 100 -2.46 -1.94 15.31
CA ALA A 100 -3.71 -1.20 15.03
C ALA A 100 -3.71 0.21 15.63
N THR A 101 -3.12 0.39 16.84
CA THR A 101 -2.95 1.69 17.47
C THR A 101 -1.92 2.53 16.71
N ALA A 102 -0.82 1.90 16.29
CA ALA A 102 0.20 2.54 15.46
C ALA A 102 -0.41 3.11 14.16
N ALA A 103 -1.21 2.31 13.46
CA ALA A 103 -1.91 2.79 12.27
C ALA A 103 -2.82 4.00 12.55
N ARG A 104 -3.57 3.99 13.68
CA ARG A 104 -4.40 5.14 14.08
C ARG A 104 -3.58 6.38 14.35
N ASN A 105 -2.48 6.26 15.10
CA ASN A 105 -1.58 7.37 15.40
C ASN A 105 -1.01 7.97 14.10
N MET A 106 -0.56 7.11 13.18
CA MET A 106 -0.01 7.52 11.88
C MET A 106 -1.06 8.25 11.04
N LEU A 107 -2.30 7.74 10.96
CA LEU A 107 -3.40 8.38 10.21
C LEU A 107 -3.82 9.73 10.82
N SER A 108 -3.55 9.95 12.11
CA SER A 108 -3.83 11.21 12.79
C SER A 108 -2.66 12.19 12.73
N SER A 109 -1.53 11.78 12.18
CA SER A 109 -0.31 12.61 12.11
C SER A 109 -0.41 13.70 11.04
N THR A 110 0.43 14.72 11.19
CA THR A 110 0.54 15.83 10.22
C THR A 110 1.10 15.33 8.89
N GLU A 111 2.00 14.37 8.95
CA GLU A 111 2.69 13.77 7.80
C GLU A 111 1.73 13.01 6.90
N PHE A 112 0.69 12.38 7.46
CA PHE A 112 -0.33 11.69 6.69
C PHE A 112 -1.16 12.63 5.79
N ARG A 113 -1.25 13.91 6.12
CA ARG A 113 -2.10 14.87 5.37
C ARG A 113 -1.81 14.90 3.87
N ARG A 114 -0.56 14.65 3.48
CA ARG A 114 -0.17 14.59 2.06
C ARG A 114 -0.82 13.44 1.29
N PHE A 115 -1.25 12.39 1.98
CA PHE A 115 -1.92 11.21 1.42
C PHE A 115 -3.43 11.15 1.76
N ALA A 116 -3.95 12.14 2.50
CA ALA A 116 -5.32 12.14 3.00
C ALA A 116 -6.39 12.26 1.89
N HIS A 117 -5.96 12.57 0.67
CA HIS A 117 -6.84 12.61 -0.51
C HIS A 117 -7.08 11.21 -1.12
N TRP A 118 -6.31 10.19 -0.70
CA TRP A 118 -6.48 8.82 -1.15
C TRP A 118 -7.67 8.14 -0.49
N ASP A 119 -8.33 7.27 -1.25
CA ASP A 119 -9.42 6.46 -0.73
C ASP A 119 -8.92 5.37 0.25
N SER A 120 -9.82 4.98 1.18
CA SER A 120 -9.63 3.82 2.07
C SER A 120 -8.39 3.88 2.97
N PRO A 121 -8.15 4.99 3.70
CA PRO A 121 -6.97 5.13 4.57
C PRO A 121 -6.91 4.06 5.68
N GLU A 122 -8.05 3.49 6.09
CA GLU A 122 -8.12 2.41 7.09
C GLU A 122 -7.37 1.15 6.67
N ARG A 123 -7.05 0.98 5.38
CA ARG A 123 -6.22 -0.12 4.86
C ARG A 123 -4.80 -0.11 5.42
N LEU A 124 -4.32 1.03 5.93
CA LEU A 124 -3.06 1.09 6.64
C LEU A 124 -3.01 0.11 7.83
N VAL A 125 -4.15 -0.14 8.51
CA VAL A 125 -4.24 -1.13 9.60
C VAL A 125 -3.84 -2.53 9.12
N LEU A 126 -4.27 -2.90 7.90
CA LEU A 126 -3.96 -4.21 7.29
C LEU A 126 -2.45 -4.31 7.01
N SER A 127 -1.88 -3.28 6.39
CA SER A 127 -0.46 -3.21 6.08
C SER A 127 0.40 -3.24 7.35
N MET A 128 0.03 -2.48 8.39
CA MET A 128 0.74 -2.47 9.67
C MET A 128 0.68 -3.84 10.37
N SER A 129 -0.42 -4.57 10.26
CA SER A 129 -0.51 -5.94 10.78
C SER A 129 0.53 -6.87 10.13
N THR A 130 0.74 -6.75 8.82
CA THR A 130 1.75 -7.53 8.09
C THR A 130 3.17 -7.07 8.45
N LEU A 131 3.43 -5.76 8.46
CA LEU A 131 4.75 -5.20 8.78
C LEU A 131 5.21 -5.61 10.18
N TYR A 132 4.33 -5.57 11.17
CA TYR A 132 4.66 -5.98 12.55
C TYR A 132 5.08 -7.44 12.62
N ARG A 133 4.41 -8.33 11.89
CA ARG A 133 4.82 -9.75 11.79
C ARG A 133 6.22 -9.88 11.22
N LEU A 134 6.50 -9.20 10.11
CA LEU A 134 7.80 -9.21 9.46
C LEU A 134 8.90 -8.65 10.38
N TRP A 135 8.62 -7.57 11.10
CA TRP A 135 9.57 -6.99 12.07
C TRP A 135 9.78 -7.86 13.32
N HIS A 136 8.81 -8.72 13.66
CA HIS A 136 8.99 -9.76 14.67
C HIS A 136 9.80 -10.96 14.17
N GLY A 137 10.23 -10.98 12.90
CA GLY A 137 10.99 -12.07 12.31
C GLY A 137 10.15 -13.21 11.76
N GLU A 138 8.82 -13.04 11.64
CA GLU A 138 8.00 -14.02 10.93
C GLU A 138 8.34 -14.00 9.42
N PRO A 139 8.33 -15.17 8.74
CA PRO A 139 8.56 -15.21 7.31
C PRO A 139 7.47 -14.47 6.53
N ALA A 140 7.83 -13.93 5.36
CA ALA A 140 6.87 -13.39 4.43
C ALA A 140 5.91 -14.51 3.99
N ALA A 141 4.63 -14.32 4.27
CA ALA A 141 3.58 -15.27 3.97
C ALA A 141 2.21 -14.56 4.02
N PRO A 142 1.20 -15.05 3.30
CA PRO A 142 -0.15 -14.51 3.42
C PRO A 142 -0.65 -14.67 4.86
N PRO A 143 -1.38 -13.69 5.41
CA PRO A 143 -1.94 -13.80 6.75
C PRO A 143 -2.98 -14.92 6.81
N THR A 144 -3.03 -15.65 7.93
CA THR A 144 -4.08 -16.64 8.18
C THR A 144 -5.47 -15.99 8.17
N LEU A 145 -6.51 -16.80 7.96
CA LEU A 145 -7.89 -16.31 7.97
C LEU A 145 -8.24 -15.55 9.26
N ALA A 146 -7.81 -16.07 10.42
CA ALA A 146 -8.03 -15.42 11.72
C ALA A 146 -7.34 -14.05 11.80
N ARG A 147 -6.10 -13.94 11.31
CA ARG A 147 -5.36 -12.66 11.25
C ARG A 147 -6.02 -11.67 10.30
N ARG A 148 -6.49 -12.13 9.14
CA ARG A 148 -7.26 -11.29 8.21
C ARG A 148 -8.53 -10.76 8.87
N ALA A 149 -9.33 -11.64 9.47
CA ALA A 149 -10.56 -11.26 10.15
C ALA A 149 -10.32 -10.23 11.25
N LYS A 150 -9.27 -10.42 12.07
CA LYS A 150 -8.87 -9.45 13.09
C LYS A 150 -8.48 -8.11 12.46
N ALA A 151 -7.63 -8.09 11.45
CA ALA A 151 -7.18 -6.85 10.81
C ALA A 151 -8.33 -6.07 10.17
N PHE A 152 -9.30 -6.75 9.54
CA PHE A 152 -10.51 -6.13 9.02
C PHE A 152 -11.42 -5.60 10.14
N ALA A 153 -11.55 -6.31 11.27
CA ALA A 153 -12.30 -5.83 12.42
C ALA A 153 -11.67 -4.56 13.02
N ASP A 154 -10.34 -4.52 13.12
CA ASP A 154 -9.58 -3.36 13.59
C ASP A 154 -9.75 -2.15 12.65
N ALA A 155 -9.68 -2.37 11.32
CA ALA A 155 -9.94 -1.34 10.30
C ALA A 155 -11.38 -0.84 10.35
N GLY A 156 -12.37 -1.73 10.45
CA GLY A 156 -13.78 -1.37 10.60
C GLY A 156 -14.07 -0.60 11.89
N SER A 157 -13.30 -0.84 12.95
CA SER A 157 -13.40 -0.07 14.20
C SER A 157 -12.92 1.37 14.01
N LEU A 158 -11.88 1.57 13.19
CA LEU A 158 -11.37 2.90 12.84
C LEU A 158 -12.44 3.72 12.10
N LEU A 159 -13.12 3.11 11.13
CA LEU A 159 -14.20 3.75 10.37
C LEU A 159 -15.38 4.16 11.28
N ARG A 160 -15.77 3.30 12.25
CA ARG A 160 -16.85 3.59 13.19
C ARG A 160 -16.51 4.70 14.19
N ALA A 161 -15.26 4.84 14.57
CA ALA A 161 -14.79 5.89 15.49
C ALA A 161 -14.73 7.29 14.84
N GLY A 162 -15.21 7.42 13.59
CA GLY A 162 -15.22 8.67 12.87
C GLY A 162 -13.83 9.06 12.36
N GLY A 163 -13.20 8.24 11.55
CA GLY A 163 -11.84 8.40 10.98
C GLY A 163 -11.23 9.80 11.01
N PRO A 164 -10.00 10.03 10.62
CA PRO A 164 -9.39 11.35 10.69
C PRO A 164 -10.33 12.38 10.04
N THR A 165 -10.70 13.39 10.82
CA THR A 165 -11.66 14.45 10.45
C THR A 165 -11.27 15.05 9.10
N GLY A 166 -12.03 14.73 8.05
CA GLY A 166 -11.82 15.23 6.69
C GLY A 166 -11.94 14.20 5.58
N VAL A 167 -11.93 12.90 5.86
CA VAL A 167 -12.09 11.87 4.83
C VAL A 167 -13.55 11.78 4.42
N ARG A 168 -13.90 12.39 3.29
CA ARG A 168 -15.20 12.13 2.63
C ARG A 168 -15.12 10.75 1.99
N LEU A 169 -15.89 9.80 2.55
CA LEU A 169 -16.21 8.57 1.82
C LEU A 169 -16.91 8.97 0.52
N ARG A 170 -16.22 8.95 -0.61
CA ARG A 170 -16.88 8.98 -1.92
C ARG A 170 -17.69 7.69 -2.03
N ARG A 171 -19.00 7.79 -1.84
CA ARG A 171 -19.92 6.73 -2.21
C ARG A 171 -19.91 6.59 -3.72
N GLY A 172 -19.55 5.43 -4.21
CA GLY A 172 -20.07 4.95 -5.47
C GLY A 172 -19.07 4.91 -6.61
N TYR A 173 -18.53 3.74 -6.89
CA TYR A 173 -18.47 3.27 -8.27
C TYR A 173 -19.93 3.10 -8.72
N GLY A 174 -20.48 4.13 -9.33
CA GLY A 174 -21.80 4.15 -9.94
C GLY A 174 -21.62 4.21 -11.44
N ARG A 175 -21.88 3.08 -12.12
CA ARG A 175 -22.21 2.81 -13.53
C ARG A 175 -21.12 3.10 -14.55
#